data_c9ed5e18c171fd135ac9c986582ce605
#
_entry.id   c9ed5e18c171fd135ac9c986582ce605
#
_cell.length_a   1.000
_cell.length_b   1.000
_cell.length_c   1.000
_cell.angle_alpha   90.00
_cell.angle_beta   90.00
_cell.angle_gamma   90.00
#
_symmetry.space_group_name_H-M   'P 1'
#
loop_
_entity.id
_entity.type
_entity.pdbx_description
1 polymer ?
#
loop_
_entity_poly.entity_id
_entity_poly.type
_entity_poly.pdbx_seq_one_letter_code
_entity_poly.pdbx_strand_id
1 'polypeptide(L)'
;ESLHSLDELLAWIEERNQNLVVNIVPNRLSESNFWLYDEQTGRIRNQTHSFFEISGMKCGEVEQPIILQNEIGYLGILAKEINGVLHFLMQAKIEPGNINKIQISPTIQATKSNFTQKHGGNKPAYLDYFVQAEKHTIIVDQIQSEQSSRFYKKRNRNIILLVEDEVEVLPSHKWLTLRQLKQLMHYDNLVNMDTRTVLSCLPMAMLDDERGKMRRYFTDQSLYNSMFDAAEPDDMAVIYNYINNY
;
A
#
# COMPACT_ATOMS: atom_id res chain seq x y z
N GLU A 1 -9.58 21.24 -5.50
CA GLU A 1 -9.37 20.57 -6.79
C GLU A 1 -8.13 19.67 -6.69
N SER A 2 -8.12 18.59 -7.46
CA SER A 2 -6.96 17.70 -7.56
C SER A 2 -5.78 18.40 -8.23
N LEU A 3 -4.54 18.01 -7.85
CA LEU A 3 -3.33 18.53 -8.47
C LEU A 3 -3.14 18.08 -9.93
N HIS A 4 -3.68 16.91 -10.26
CA HIS A 4 -3.58 16.30 -11.56
C HIS A 4 -4.96 15.89 -12.05
N SER A 5 -5.19 15.93 -13.35
CA SER A 5 -6.37 15.31 -13.94
C SER A 5 -6.23 13.78 -13.99
N LEU A 6 -7.32 13.06 -14.15
CA LEU A 6 -7.29 11.61 -14.32
C LEU A 6 -6.48 11.19 -15.56
N ASP A 7 -6.63 11.94 -16.66
CA ASP A 7 -5.89 11.70 -17.91
C ASP A 7 -4.38 11.87 -17.74
N GLU A 8 -3.96 12.89 -16.97
CA GLU A 8 -2.54 13.07 -16.63
C GLU A 8 -1.99 11.91 -15.78
N LEU A 9 -2.79 11.37 -14.87
CA LEU A 9 -2.39 10.20 -14.08
C LEU A 9 -2.27 8.95 -14.94
N LEU A 10 -3.21 8.72 -15.84
CA LEU A 10 -3.15 7.59 -16.76
C LEU A 10 -1.95 7.72 -17.73
N ALA A 11 -1.69 8.92 -18.23
CA ALA A 11 -0.53 9.20 -19.06
C ALA A 11 0.79 8.97 -18.32
N TRP A 12 0.88 9.37 -17.06
CA TRP A 12 2.04 9.12 -16.21
C TRP A 12 2.30 7.63 -16.00
N ILE A 13 1.24 6.85 -15.74
CA ILE A 13 1.36 5.39 -15.58
C ILE A 13 1.86 4.76 -16.90
N GLU A 14 1.33 5.19 -18.03
CA GLU A 14 1.74 4.69 -19.34
C GLU A 14 3.19 5.07 -19.66
N GLU A 15 3.60 6.30 -19.42
CA GLU A 15 4.99 6.75 -19.55
C GLU A 15 5.94 5.90 -18.71
N ARG A 16 5.57 5.64 -17.43
CA ARG A 16 6.34 4.76 -16.54
C ARG A 16 6.44 3.34 -17.09
N ASN A 17 5.35 2.80 -17.64
CA ASN A 17 5.33 1.47 -18.25
C ASN A 17 6.25 1.39 -19.49
N GLN A 18 6.27 2.42 -20.32
CA GLN A 18 7.10 2.46 -21.54
C GLN A 18 8.58 2.56 -21.20
N ASN A 19 8.95 3.34 -20.20
CA ASN A 19 10.33 3.57 -19.80
C ASN A 19 10.93 2.43 -18.95
N LEU A 20 10.15 1.45 -18.55
CA LEU A 20 10.62 0.31 -17.77
C LEU A 20 10.92 -0.90 -18.64
N VAL A 21 12.18 -1.32 -18.58
CA VAL A 21 12.59 -2.61 -19.13
C VAL A 21 12.46 -3.66 -18.03
N VAL A 22 11.54 -4.61 -18.22
CA VAL A 22 11.33 -5.74 -17.31
C VAL A 22 11.88 -6.99 -17.98
N ASN A 23 12.88 -7.57 -17.35
CA ASN A 23 13.48 -8.82 -17.83
C ASN A 23 13.23 -9.92 -16.77
N ILE A 24 12.02 -10.49 -16.77
CA ILE A 24 11.64 -11.59 -15.89
C ILE A 24 11.60 -12.86 -16.72
N VAL A 25 12.49 -13.79 -16.39
CA VAL A 25 12.62 -15.08 -17.09
C VAL A 25 12.31 -16.20 -16.09
N PRO A 26 11.44 -17.14 -16.44
CA PRO A 26 11.25 -18.36 -15.64
C PRO A 26 12.58 -19.10 -15.45
N ASN A 27 12.85 -19.52 -14.23
CA ASN A 27 14.03 -20.29 -13.89
C ASN A 27 13.65 -21.52 -13.06
N ARG A 28 14.42 -22.59 -13.15
CA ARG A 28 14.27 -23.73 -12.28
C ARG A 28 14.85 -23.41 -10.90
N LEU A 29 14.11 -23.67 -9.85
CA LEU A 29 14.57 -23.41 -8.49
C LEU A 29 15.83 -24.23 -8.16
N SER A 30 15.95 -25.43 -8.73
CA SER A 30 17.14 -26.31 -8.60
C SER A 30 18.42 -25.74 -9.23
N GLU A 31 18.30 -24.77 -10.13
CA GLU A 31 19.40 -24.07 -10.78
C GLU A 31 19.75 -22.74 -10.10
N SER A 32 19.04 -22.39 -9.02
CA SER A 32 19.29 -21.17 -8.28
C SER A 32 20.60 -21.26 -7.49
N ASN A 33 21.42 -20.22 -7.59
CA ASN A 33 22.63 -20.09 -6.76
C ASN A 33 22.33 -19.45 -5.39
N PHE A 34 21.11 -19.03 -5.16
CA PHE A 34 20.72 -18.31 -3.95
C PHE A 34 19.63 -19.02 -3.15
N TRP A 35 18.66 -19.66 -3.81
CA TRP A 35 17.61 -20.45 -3.19
C TRP A 35 17.95 -21.93 -3.20
N LEU A 36 17.64 -22.63 -2.12
CA LEU A 36 17.91 -24.04 -1.95
C LEU A 36 16.80 -24.76 -1.16
N TYR A 37 16.69 -26.05 -1.37
CA TYR A 37 15.96 -26.93 -0.48
C TYR A 37 16.89 -27.38 0.65
N ASP A 38 16.50 -27.09 1.87
CA ASP A 38 17.23 -27.47 3.08
C ASP A 38 16.68 -28.79 3.60
N GLU A 39 17.44 -29.85 3.40
CA GLU A 39 17.05 -31.21 3.80
C GLU A 39 16.89 -31.35 5.32
N GLN A 40 17.61 -30.58 6.11
CA GLN A 40 17.52 -30.68 7.58
C GLN A 40 16.21 -30.14 8.10
N THR A 41 15.70 -29.05 7.51
CA THR A 41 14.46 -28.41 7.92
C THR A 41 13.26 -28.78 7.06
N GLY A 42 13.48 -29.36 5.88
CA GLY A 42 12.44 -29.62 4.89
C GLY A 42 11.85 -28.35 4.26
N ARG A 43 12.61 -27.25 4.24
CA ARG A 43 12.15 -25.95 3.77
C ARG A 43 12.89 -25.50 2.53
N ILE A 44 12.20 -24.70 1.70
CA ILE A 44 12.86 -23.92 0.67
C ILE A 44 13.21 -22.57 1.28
N ARG A 45 14.46 -22.19 1.25
CA ARG A 45 14.99 -20.94 1.79
C ARG A 45 16.13 -20.41 0.95
N ASN A 46 16.51 -19.17 1.17
CA ASN A 46 17.74 -18.65 0.60
C ASN A 46 18.95 -18.85 1.55
N GLN A 47 20.14 -18.66 1.00
CA GLN A 47 21.40 -18.88 1.73
C GLN A 47 21.56 -17.99 2.97
N THR A 48 20.96 -16.80 2.96
CA THR A 48 21.09 -15.80 4.02
C THR A 48 19.95 -15.83 5.03
N HIS A 49 19.01 -16.78 4.90
CA HIS A 49 17.79 -16.85 5.72
C HIS A 49 16.98 -15.54 5.75
N SER A 50 16.99 -14.82 4.64
CA SER A 50 16.29 -13.55 4.49
C SER A 50 15.04 -13.67 3.63
N PHE A 51 14.24 -12.62 3.58
CA PHE A 51 12.98 -12.51 2.86
C PHE A 51 11.91 -13.45 3.42
N PHE A 52 11.81 -14.66 2.93
CA PHE A 52 10.82 -15.64 3.37
C PHE A 52 11.37 -17.07 3.19
N GLU A 53 10.68 -18.02 3.79
CA GLU A 53 10.90 -19.45 3.59
C GLU A 53 9.58 -20.12 3.18
N ILE A 54 9.63 -21.22 2.49
CA ILE A 54 8.46 -22.06 2.20
C ILE A 54 8.57 -23.33 3.02
N SER A 55 7.53 -23.62 3.81
CA SER A 55 7.42 -24.82 4.64
C SER A 55 6.17 -25.62 4.27
N GLY A 56 6.09 -26.85 4.73
CA GLY A 56 4.86 -27.63 4.70
C GLY A 56 3.98 -27.33 5.92
N MET A 57 2.68 -27.40 5.74
CA MET A 57 1.69 -27.36 6.81
C MET A 57 0.68 -28.49 6.64
N LYS A 58 0.32 -29.14 7.75
CA LYS A 58 -0.70 -30.18 7.80
C LYS A 58 -1.81 -29.83 8.77
N CYS A 59 -3.04 -30.00 8.33
CA CYS A 59 -4.24 -29.86 9.17
C CYS A 59 -5.20 -31.00 8.83
N GLY A 60 -5.30 -32.00 9.70
CA GLY A 60 -6.02 -33.23 9.39
C GLY A 60 -5.44 -33.95 8.18
N GLU A 61 -6.26 -34.19 7.18
CA GLU A 61 -5.85 -34.81 5.91
C GLU A 61 -5.34 -33.82 4.86
N VAL A 62 -5.44 -32.51 5.13
CA VAL A 62 -5.01 -31.46 4.20
C VAL A 62 -3.55 -31.11 4.44
N GLU A 63 -2.76 -31.20 3.39
CA GLU A 63 -1.36 -30.77 3.38
C GLU A 63 -1.16 -29.71 2.31
N GLN A 64 -0.41 -28.64 2.64
CA GLN A 64 -0.11 -27.57 1.69
C GLN A 64 1.22 -26.89 2.02
N PRO A 65 1.87 -26.27 1.01
CA PRO A 65 2.96 -25.35 1.28
C PRO A 65 2.42 -24.07 1.92
N ILE A 66 3.25 -23.46 2.78
CA ILE A 66 2.94 -22.18 3.42
C ILE A 66 4.18 -21.30 3.46
N ILE A 67 3.99 -19.98 3.33
CA ILE A 67 5.06 -19.00 3.37
C ILE A 67 5.31 -18.57 4.81
N LEU A 68 6.54 -18.66 5.25
CA LEU A 68 7.03 -18.16 6.54
C LEU A 68 7.74 -16.83 6.32
N GLN A 69 7.13 -15.75 6.79
CA GLN A 69 7.69 -14.40 6.74
C GLN A 69 7.25 -13.63 7.98
N ASN A 70 7.97 -13.81 9.08
CA ASN A 70 7.55 -13.30 10.38
C ASN A 70 7.74 -11.79 10.58
N GLU A 71 8.48 -11.13 9.69
CA GLU A 71 8.71 -9.69 9.79
C GLU A 71 7.42 -8.90 9.53
N ILE A 72 7.14 -7.92 10.38
CA ILE A 72 6.06 -6.95 10.13
C ILE A 72 6.57 -5.94 9.11
N GLY A 73 5.92 -5.91 7.95
CA GLY A 73 6.19 -4.94 6.90
C GLY A 73 5.42 -3.63 7.14
N TYR A 74 5.92 -2.54 6.56
CA TYR A 74 5.18 -1.28 6.46
C TYR A 74 4.46 -1.21 5.12
N LEU A 75 3.16 -0.94 5.18
CA LEU A 75 2.34 -0.49 4.08
C LEU A 75 1.91 0.94 4.40
N GLY A 76 2.66 1.91 3.91
CA GLY A 76 2.53 3.29 4.34
C GLY A 76 2.11 4.24 3.23
N ILE A 77 1.20 5.16 3.55
CA ILE A 77 0.78 6.25 2.67
C ILE A 77 1.03 7.58 3.37
N LEU A 78 1.72 8.50 2.70
CA LEU A 78 1.75 9.89 3.11
C LEU A 78 0.51 10.59 2.57
N ALA A 79 -0.14 11.36 3.42
CA ALA A 79 -1.25 12.22 3.06
C ALA A 79 -0.88 13.68 3.33
N LYS A 80 -1.38 14.59 2.49
CA LYS A 80 -1.18 16.03 2.64
C LYS A 80 -2.45 16.76 2.23
N GLU A 81 -2.84 17.75 3.01
CA GLU A 81 -3.89 18.69 2.61
C GLU A 81 -3.30 19.72 1.65
N ILE A 82 -3.85 19.79 0.45
CA ILE A 82 -3.43 20.73 -0.59
C ILE A 82 -4.66 21.48 -1.05
N ASN A 83 -4.68 22.79 -0.82
CA ASN A 83 -5.82 23.66 -1.13
C ASN A 83 -7.16 23.14 -0.56
N GLY A 84 -7.15 22.68 0.69
CA GLY A 84 -8.33 22.16 1.39
C GLY A 84 -8.78 20.76 0.93
N VAL A 85 -8.00 20.07 0.12
CA VAL A 85 -8.29 18.72 -0.39
C VAL A 85 -7.18 17.76 0.05
N LEU A 86 -7.55 16.65 0.69
CA LEU A 86 -6.59 15.63 1.12
C LEU A 86 -6.09 14.83 -0.09
N HIS A 87 -4.79 14.81 -0.26
CA HIS A 87 -4.11 14.02 -1.28
C HIS A 87 -3.27 12.92 -0.63
N PHE A 88 -3.11 11.83 -1.35
CA PHE A 88 -2.33 10.66 -0.97
C PHE A 88 -1.16 10.49 -1.94
N LEU A 89 0.04 10.36 -1.41
CA LEU A 89 1.24 10.14 -2.22
C LEU A 89 1.33 8.67 -2.62
N MET A 90 1.08 8.39 -3.87
CA MET A 90 1.06 7.04 -4.39
C MET A 90 2.26 6.75 -5.28
N GLN A 91 2.67 5.50 -5.31
CA GLN A 91 3.79 5.02 -6.12
C GLN A 91 3.32 4.23 -7.34
N ALA A 92 3.89 4.51 -8.51
CA ALA A 92 3.83 3.63 -9.67
C ALA A 92 4.91 2.57 -9.51
N LYS A 93 4.53 1.40 -9.00
CA LYS A 93 5.46 0.33 -8.57
C LYS A 93 5.39 -0.86 -9.49
N ILE A 94 6.56 -1.39 -9.82
CA ILE A 94 6.69 -2.69 -10.47
C ILE A 94 6.94 -3.78 -9.44
N GLU A 95 6.27 -4.91 -9.62
CA GLU A 95 6.53 -6.14 -8.88
C GLU A 95 6.62 -7.31 -9.87
N PRO A 96 7.52 -8.29 -9.63
CA PRO A 96 7.76 -9.39 -10.58
C PRO A 96 6.52 -10.22 -10.90
N GLY A 97 5.57 -10.30 -9.97
CA GLY A 97 4.33 -11.06 -10.13
C GLY A 97 3.16 -10.29 -10.76
N ASN A 98 3.34 -9.01 -11.09
CA ASN A 98 2.26 -8.24 -11.70
C ASN A 98 1.91 -8.77 -13.08
N ILE A 99 0.62 -8.93 -13.36
CA ILE A 99 0.13 -9.30 -14.70
C ILE A 99 0.40 -8.19 -15.73
N ASN A 100 0.38 -6.95 -15.27
CA ASN A 100 0.88 -5.76 -15.95
C ASN A 100 2.22 -5.36 -15.32
N LYS A 101 2.94 -4.40 -15.88
CA LYS A 101 4.23 -3.99 -15.33
C LYS A 101 4.06 -3.19 -14.04
N ILE A 102 3.30 -2.11 -14.10
CA ILE A 102 3.13 -1.15 -13.02
C ILE A 102 1.74 -1.23 -12.43
N GLN A 103 1.68 -1.13 -11.10
CA GLN A 103 0.45 -0.91 -10.36
C GLN A 103 0.64 0.26 -9.39
N ILE A 104 -0.45 0.97 -9.09
CA ILE A 104 -0.47 1.98 -8.05
C ILE A 104 -0.38 1.29 -6.69
N SER A 105 0.64 1.65 -5.95
CA SER A 105 0.95 1.11 -4.63
C SER A 105 0.98 2.20 -3.56
N PRO A 106 0.98 1.86 -2.27
CA PRO A 106 1.25 2.82 -1.20
C PRO A 106 2.55 3.59 -1.44
N THR A 107 2.73 4.71 -0.76
CA THR A 107 4.00 5.48 -0.80
C THR A 107 5.20 4.58 -0.54
N ILE A 108 5.06 3.65 0.38
CA ILE A 108 6.08 2.67 0.74
C ILE A 108 5.46 1.29 0.98
N GLN A 109 6.11 0.27 0.44
CA GLN A 109 5.94 -1.13 0.81
C GLN A 109 7.32 -1.69 1.15
N ALA A 110 7.58 -1.95 2.42
CA ALA A 110 8.90 -2.36 2.84
C ALA A 110 8.84 -3.30 4.04
N THR A 111 9.62 -4.36 4.02
CA THR A 111 9.81 -5.26 5.15
C THR A 111 10.95 -4.76 6.04
N LYS A 112 11.03 -5.25 7.27
CA LYS A 112 12.07 -4.85 8.23
C LYS A 112 13.49 -5.14 7.71
N SER A 113 13.66 -6.21 6.95
CA SER A 113 14.95 -6.55 6.30
C SER A 113 15.39 -5.47 5.30
N ASN A 114 14.45 -4.80 4.65
CA ASN A 114 14.74 -3.67 3.77
C ASN A 114 15.21 -2.43 4.53
N PHE A 115 14.76 -2.24 5.79
CA PHE A 115 15.17 -1.10 6.62
C PHE A 115 16.60 -1.23 7.12
N THR A 116 16.99 -2.44 7.50
CA THR A 116 18.28 -2.69 8.13
C THR A 116 19.42 -2.82 7.13
N GLN A 117 19.15 -2.66 5.82
CA GLN A 117 20.13 -2.79 4.74
C GLN A 117 20.99 -4.06 4.84
N LYS A 118 20.46 -5.13 5.44
CA LYS A 118 21.17 -6.39 5.68
C LYS A 118 21.76 -7.01 4.41
N HIS A 119 21.35 -6.50 3.25
CA HIS A 119 21.76 -7.02 1.95
C HIS A 119 22.39 -5.97 1.04
N GLY A 120 22.85 -4.81 1.59
CA GLY A 120 23.49 -3.76 0.81
C GLY A 120 22.55 -3.03 -0.16
N GLY A 121 21.23 -3.19 -0.02
CA GLY A 121 20.22 -2.46 -0.80
C GLY A 121 20.11 -1.00 -0.39
N ASN A 122 19.62 -0.16 -1.29
CA ASN A 122 19.31 1.22 -0.98
C ASN A 122 18.14 1.32 0.00
N LYS A 123 18.21 2.31 0.90
CA LYS A 123 17.12 2.63 1.81
C LYS A 123 15.85 2.95 0.99
N PRO A 124 14.69 2.35 1.34
CA PRO A 124 13.45 2.69 0.67
C PRO A 124 13.15 4.19 0.77
N ALA A 125 12.69 4.79 -0.33
CA ALA A 125 12.26 6.17 -0.33
C ALA A 125 11.14 6.41 0.69
N TYR A 126 11.13 7.58 1.31
CA TYR A 126 10.13 8.00 2.32
C TYR A 126 10.10 7.19 3.63
N LEU A 127 11.01 6.25 3.82
CA LEU A 127 11.03 5.39 5.03
C LEU A 127 11.08 6.21 6.32
N ASP A 128 11.82 7.32 6.35
CA ASP A 128 12.03 8.12 7.56
C ASP A 128 10.73 8.68 8.12
N TYR A 129 9.78 9.04 7.28
CA TYR A 129 8.46 9.49 7.72
C TYR A 129 7.77 8.42 8.59
N PHE A 130 7.82 7.17 8.16
CA PHE A 130 7.13 6.07 8.82
C PHE A 130 7.88 5.54 10.05
N VAL A 131 9.20 5.57 10.03
CA VAL A 131 10.02 5.22 11.20
C VAL A 131 9.88 6.26 12.32
N GLN A 132 9.65 7.52 11.95
CA GLN A 132 9.45 8.65 12.86
C GLN A 132 7.98 9.12 12.83
N ALA A 133 7.06 8.18 12.76
CA ALA A 133 5.63 8.46 12.60
C ALA A 133 5.07 9.38 13.71
N GLU A 134 5.65 9.32 14.90
CA GLU A 134 5.26 10.16 16.04
C GLU A 134 5.48 11.67 15.83
N LYS A 135 6.27 12.04 14.81
CA LYS A 135 6.48 13.44 14.43
C LYS A 135 5.36 13.99 13.53
N HIS A 136 4.46 13.16 13.10
CA HIS A 136 3.38 13.49 12.17
C HIS A 136 2.02 13.17 12.78
N THR A 137 0.96 13.70 12.19
CA THR A 137 -0.40 13.31 12.57
C THR A 137 -0.71 11.94 11.99
N ILE A 138 -0.98 10.98 12.86
CA ILE A 138 -1.32 9.61 12.47
C ILE A 138 -2.81 9.53 12.17
N ILE A 139 -3.18 9.28 10.91
CA ILE A 139 -4.56 9.07 10.48
C ILE A 139 -4.95 7.61 10.69
N VAL A 140 -4.08 6.69 10.28
CA VAL A 140 -4.26 5.24 10.41
C VAL A 140 -2.96 4.64 10.91
N ASP A 141 -3.06 3.77 11.88
CA ASP A 141 -1.97 2.89 12.33
C ASP A 141 -2.57 1.58 12.82
N GLN A 142 -2.60 0.58 11.95
CA GLN A 142 -3.26 -0.67 12.23
C GLN A 142 -2.47 -1.86 11.69
N ILE A 143 -2.30 -2.87 12.53
CA ILE A 143 -1.73 -4.15 12.13
C ILE A 143 -2.85 -5.03 11.59
N GLN A 144 -2.65 -5.55 10.38
CA GLN A 144 -3.56 -6.50 9.75
C GLN A 144 -2.82 -7.78 9.34
N SER A 145 -3.57 -8.87 9.30
CA SER A 145 -3.07 -10.14 8.78
C SER A 145 -2.89 -10.07 7.26
N GLU A 146 -1.82 -10.65 6.78
CA GLU A 146 -1.64 -10.99 5.37
C GLU A 146 -2.53 -12.21 5.01
N GLN A 147 -2.62 -12.57 3.75
CA GLN A 147 -3.40 -13.70 3.26
C GLN A 147 -3.09 -14.99 4.02
N SER A 148 -3.84 -15.28 5.07
CA SER A 148 -3.56 -16.37 6.01
C SER A 148 -3.68 -17.77 5.41
N SER A 149 -4.29 -17.91 4.24
CA SER A 149 -4.29 -19.15 3.46
C SER A 149 -2.92 -19.46 2.81
N ARG A 150 -2.03 -18.48 2.71
CA ARG A 150 -0.72 -18.60 2.06
C ARG A 150 0.43 -18.25 2.99
N PHE A 151 0.22 -17.33 3.93
CA PHE A 151 1.22 -16.85 4.88
C PHE A 151 0.93 -17.34 6.28
N TYR A 152 1.90 -17.92 6.94
CA TYR A 152 1.77 -18.34 8.32
C TYR A 152 1.96 -17.18 9.28
N LYS A 153 0.85 -16.72 9.88
CA LYS A 153 0.84 -15.66 10.90
C LYS A 153 1.50 -14.34 10.46
N LYS A 154 1.59 -14.09 9.16
CA LYS A 154 2.12 -12.83 8.61
C LYS A 154 1.19 -11.68 8.94
N ARG A 155 1.79 -10.55 9.30
CA ARG A 155 1.08 -9.29 9.57
C ARG A 155 1.84 -8.15 8.93
N ASN A 156 1.10 -7.09 8.55
CA ASN A 156 1.67 -5.84 8.07
C ASN A 156 1.10 -4.67 8.87
N ARG A 157 1.90 -3.63 9.07
CA ARG A 157 1.46 -2.37 9.64
C ARG A 157 0.95 -1.48 8.52
N ASN A 158 -0.35 -1.15 8.57
CA ASN A 158 -1.01 -0.24 7.66
C ASN A 158 -1.02 1.12 8.31
N ILE A 159 -0.38 2.09 7.69
CA ILE A 159 -0.17 3.40 8.30
C ILE A 159 -0.39 4.52 7.28
N ILE A 160 -1.18 5.53 7.67
CA ILE A 160 -1.36 6.76 6.91
C ILE A 160 -0.95 7.93 7.81
N LEU A 161 -0.02 8.74 7.32
CA LEU A 161 0.50 9.90 8.02
C LEU A 161 0.12 11.17 7.29
N LEU A 162 -0.50 12.13 8.00
CA LEU A 162 -0.68 13.49 7.51
C LEU A 162 0.61 14.26 7.74
N VAL A 163 1.17 14.80 6.66
CA VAL A 163 2.38 15.61 6.68
C VAL A 163 2.05 17.06 6.34
N GLU A 164 2.64 17.98 7.08
CA GLU A 164 2.47 19.44 6.87
C GLU A 164 3.61 20.02 6.05
N ASP A 165 4.81 19.46 6.21
CA ASP A 165 6.02 19.91 5.54
C ASP A 165 5.97 19.66 4.02
N GLU A 166 6.84 20.34 3.28
CA GLU A 166 7.05 20.05 1.87
C GLU A 166 7.71 18.68 1.71
N VAL A 167 7.12 17.89 0.81
CA VAL A 167 7.59 16.55 0.48
C VAL A 167 8.18 16.56 -0.92
N GLU A 168 9.42 16.18 -1.06
CA GLU A 168 10.02 15.94 -2.37
C GLU A 168 9.28 14.79 -3.07
N VAL A 169 8.70 15.06 -4.23
CA VAL A 169 7.95 14.05 -5.00
C VAL A 169 8.87 13.46 -6.06
N LEU A 170 9.21 12.19 -5.89
CA LEU A 170 10.01 11.44 -6.84
C LEU A 170 9.24 11.17 -8.14
N PRO A 171 9.93 10.97 -9.29
CA PRO A 171 9.26 10.65 -10.57
C PRO A 171 8.36 9.41 -10.53
N SER A 172 8.63 8.50 -9.60
CA SER A 172 7.82 7.29 -9.35
C SER A 172 6.56 7.54 -8.52
N HIS A 173 6.36 8.76 -8.01
CA HIS A 173 5.26 9.10 -7.11
C HIS A 173 4.45 10.27 -7.63
N LYS A 174 3.17 10.30 -7.27
CA LYS A 174 2.26 11.43 -7.49
C LYS A 174 1.25 11.56 -6.36
N TRP A 175 0.77 12.78 -6.14
CA TRP A 175 -0.34 13.07 -5.23
C TRP A 175 -1.66 12.79 -5.93
N LEU A 176 -2.50 11.94 -5.35
CA LEU A 176 -3.82 11.59 -5.84
C LEU A 176 -4.88 11.86 -4.76
N THR A 177 -6.06 12.28 -5.18
CA THR A 177 -7.22 12.37 -4.28
C THR A 177 -7.85 10.98 -4.08
N LEU A 178 -8.69 10.85 -3.06
CA LEU A 178 -9.43 9.61 -2.83
C LEU A 178 -10.36 9.28 -4.02
N ARG A 179 -11.00 10.31 -4.60
CA ARG A 179 -11.82 10.13 -5.81
C ARG A 179 -11.02 9.53 -6.96
N GLN A 180 -9.84 10.09 -7.23
CA GLN A 180 -8.97 9.57 -8.30
C GLN A 180 -8.54 8.13 -8.03
N LEU A 181 -8.18 7.80 -6.79
CA LEU A 181 -7.88 6.41 -6.40
C LEU A 181 -9.07 5.49 -6.65
N LYS A 182 -10.28 5.92 -6.29
CA LYS A 182 -11.50 5.18 -6.56
C LYS A 182 -11.75 4.99 -8.06
N GLN A 183 -11.54 6.02 -8.86
CA GLN A 183 -11.65 5.93 -10.32
C GLN A 183 -10.63 4.94 -10.90
N LEU A 184 -9.37 4.99 -10.45
CA LEU A 184 -8.33 4.04 -10.89
C LEU A 184 -8.62 2.59 -10.45
N MET A 185 -9.34 2.40 -9.33
CA MET A 185 -9.75 1.07 -8.87
C MET A 185 -10.76 0.36 -9.79
N HIS A 186 -11.42 1.10 -10.69
CA HIS A 186 -12.31 0.51 -11.72
C HIS A 186 -11.54 -0.14 -12.87
N TYR A 187 -10.26 0.18 -13.03
CA TYR A 187 -9.42 -0.49 -14.02
C TYR A 187 -8.85 -1.79 -13.44
N ASP A 188 -8.95 -2.86 -14.18
CA ASP A 188 -8.41 -4.15 -13.75
C ASP A 188 -6.90 -4.07 -13.51
N ASN A 189 -6.46 -4.60 -12.37
CA ASN A 189 -5.04 -4.73 -12.00
C ASN A 189 -4.25 -3.40 -11.93
N LEU A 190 -4.90 -2.25 -11.89
CA LEU A 190 -4.20 -0.95 -11.88
C LEU A 190 -3.81 -0.49 -10.48
N VAL A 191 -4.67 -0.71 -9.50
CA VAL A 191 -4.40 -0.39 -8.09
C VAL A 191 -4.15 -1.69 -7.35
N ASN A 192 -2.98 -1.81 -6.73
CA ASN A 192 -2.58 -3.06 -6.11
C ASN A 192 -3.37 -3.37 -4.81
N MET A 193 -3.25 -4.58 -4.36
CA MET A 193 -3.98 -5.09 -3.19
C MET A 193 -3.57 -4.36 -1.90
N ASP A 194 -2.29 -4.04 -1.74
CA ASP A 194 -1.78 -3.35 -0.56
C ASP A 194 -2.34 -1.93 -0.43
N THR A 195 -2.47 -1.20 -1.53
CA THR A 195 -3.15 0.10 -1.55
C THR A 195 -4.59 -0.02 -1.07
N ARG A 196 -5.33 -1.00 -1.59
CA ARG A 196 -6.73 -1.24 -1.20
C ARG A 196 -6.84 -1.59 0.28
N THR A 197 -5.90 -2.38 0.80
CA THR A 197 -5.84 -2.76 2.21
C THR A 197 -5.60 -1.57 3.12
N VAL A 198 -4.63 -0.70 2.80
CA VAL A 198 -4.37 0.51 3.60
C VAL A 198 -5.54 1.48 3.57
N LEU A 199 -6.09 1.75 2.39
CA LEU A 199 -7.24 2.67 2.24
C LEU A 199 -8.49 2.15 2.93
N SER A 200 -8.68 0.83 3.06
CA SER A 200 -9.81 0.25 3.80
C SER A 200 -9.79 0.58 5.30
N CYS A 201 -8.64 0.97 5.83
CA CYS A 201 -8.50 1.41 7.23
C CYS A 201 -8.91 2.86 7.45
N LEU A 202 -9.12 3.65 6.39
CA LEU A 202 -9.57 5.04 6.54
C LEU A 202 -10.92 5.09 7.24
N PRO A 203 -11.08 5.97 8.25
CA PRO A 203 -12.36 6.18 8.92
C PRO A 203 -13.29 6.98 8.00
N MET A 204 -14.06 6.28 7.17
CA MET A 204 -14.96 6.87 6.18
C MET A 204 -16.30 7.32 6.79
N ALA A 205 -16.56 6.98 8.05
CA ALA A 205 -17.75 7.32 8.78
C ALA A 205 -17.40 7.92 10.14
N MET A 206 -18.32 8.72 10.70
CA MET A 206 -18.25 9.09 12.10
C MET A 206 -18.60 7.87 12.95
N LEU A 207 -17.76 7.58 13.95
CA LEU A 207 -18.01 6.53 14.92
C LEU A 207 -18.41 7.14 16.24
N ASP A 208 -19.39 6.54 16.89
CA ASP A 208 -19.71 6.87 18.26
C ASP A 208 -18.59 6.40 19.18
N ASP A 209 -18.22 7.23 20.13
CA ASP A 209 -17.39 6.79 21.24
C ASP A 209 -18.22 5.92 22.21
N GLU A 210 -17.57 5.37 23.22
CA GLU A 210 -18.23 4.54 24.26
C GLU A 210 -19.37 5.23 25.01
N ARG A 211 -19.54 6.54 24.81
CA ARG A 211 -20.58 7.40 25.41
C ARG A 211 -21.66 7.81 24.43
N GLY A 212 -21.65 7.25 23.20
CA GLY A 212 -22.58 7.63 22.15
C GLY A 212 -22.31 8.99 21.52
N LYS A 213 -21.11 9.56 21.71
CA LYS A 213 -20.71 10.81 21.06
C LYS A 213 -20.05 10.52 19.73
N MET A 214 -20.50 11.19 18.68
CA MET A 214 -19.87 11.10 17.37
C MET A 214 -18.43 11.57 17.46
N ARG A 215 -17.52 10.71 17.07
CA ARG A 215 -16.10 11.00 17.00
C ARG A 215 -15.72 11.28 15.55
N ARG A 216 -15.21 12.49 15.32
CA ARG A 216 -14.57 12.81 14.03
C ARG A 216 -13.12 12.36 14.08
N TYR A 217 -12.74 11.58 13.09
CA TYR A 217 -11.34 11.27 12.86
C TYR A 217 -10.75 12.37 12.00
N PHE A 218 -9.71 13.05 12.51
CA PHE A 218 -9.03 14.20 11.91
C PHE A 218 -9.97 15.17 11.19
N THR A 219 -9.48 16.09 10.41
CA THR A 219 -10.29 17.07 9.70
C THR A 219 -11.11 16.40 8.60
N ASP A 220 -12.30 15.98 8.93
CA ASP A 220 -13.23 15.32 8.00
C ASP A 220 -13.43 16.08 6.70
N GLN A 221 -13.30 17.40 6.74
CA GLN A 221 -13.56 18.25 5.59
C GLN A 221 -12.56 17.99 4.46
N SER A 222 -11.26 17.85 4.76
CA SER A 222 -10.27 17.59 3.71
C SER A 222 -10.42 16.20 3.09
N LEU A 223 -10.77 15.17 3.89
CA LEU A 223 -11.10 13.85 3.38
C LEU A 223 -12.39 13.87 2.54
N TYR A 224 -13.42 14.54 3.03
CA TYR A 224 -14.66 14.72 2.30
C TYR A 224 -14.42 15.41 0.95
N ASN A 225 -13.67 16.50 0.95
CA ASN A 225 -13.28 17.21 -0.26
C ASN A 225 -12.49 16.30 -1.22
N SER A 226 -11.64 15.42 -0.68
CA SER A 226 -10.89 14.42 -1.45
C SER A 226 -11.79 13.39 -2.14
N MET A 227 -12.95 13.08 -1.56
CA MET A 227 -13.93 12.16 -2.17
C MET A 227 -14.63 12.78 -3.39
N PHE A 228 -14.73 14.10 -3.45
CA PHE A 228 -15.41 14.85 -4.51
C PHE A 228 -14.45 15.65 -5.40
N ASP A 229 -13.18 15.64 -5.08
CA ASP A 229 -12.13 16.36 -5.82
C ASP A 229 -12.33 17.89 -5.82
N ALA A 230 -12.88 18.44 -4.75
CA ALA A 230 -13.22 19.85 -4.61
C ALA A 230 -13.03 20.33 -3.17
N ALA A 231 -12.49 21.55 -3.02
CA ALA A 231 -12.31 22.17 -1.70
C ALA A 231 -13.64 22.62 -1.04
N GLU A 232 -14.64 22.94 -1.84
CA GLU A 232 -15.98 23.30 -1.41
C GLU A 232 -16.99 22.59 -2.32
N PRO A 233 -17.34 21.31 -2.05
CA PRO A 233 -18.35 20.62 -2.84
C PRO A 233 -19.70 21.27 -2.64
N ASP A 234 -20.28 21.76 -3.73
CA ASP A 234 -21.44 22.67 -3.78
C ASP A 234 -22.76 22.08 -3.26
N ASP A 235 -22.84 20.76 -2.96
CA ASP A 235 -24.16 20.24 -2.74
C ASP A 235 -24.22 18.97 -1.88
N MET A 236 -24.91 19.11 -0.76
CA MET A 236 -25.38 17.96 0.02
C MET A 236 -26.25 17.00 -0.81
N ALA A 237 -26.86 17.46 -1.90
CA ALA A 237 -27.62 16.61 -2.82
C ALA A 237 -26.73 15.59 -3.51
N VAL A 238 -25.46 15.89 -3.76
CA VAL A 238 -24.48 14.93 -4.29
C VAL A 238 -24.25 13.80 -3.31
N ILE A 239 -24.21 14.10 -2.01
CA ILE A 239 -24.07 13.09 -0.94
C ILE A 239 -25.29 12.19 -0.89
N TYR A 240 -26.48 12.77 -0.90
CA TYR A 240 -27.73 12.01 -0.88
C TYR A 240 -27.87 11.12 -2.13
N ASN A 241 -27.50 11.62 -3.29
CA ASN A 241 -27.50 10.82 -4.52
C ASN A 241 -26.46 9.70 -4.46
N TYR A 242 -25.29 9.93 -3.88
CA TYR A 242 -24.27 8.91 -3.70
C TYR A 242 -24.72 7.83 -2.71
N ILE A 243 -25.28 8.23 -1.57
CA ILE A 243 -25.76 7.31 -0.53
C ILE A 243 -26.98 6.50 -1.03
N ASN A 244 -27.87 7.11 -1.82
CA ASN A 244 -29.10 6.45 -2.29
C ASN A 244 -28.89 5.58 -3.55
N ASN A 245 -27.75 5.66 -4.21
CA ASN A 245 -27.44 4.85 -5.40
C ASN A 245 -26.46 3.70 -5.13
N TYR A 246 -26.14 3.47 -3.87
CA TYR A 246 -25.40 2.31 -3.35
C TYR A 246 -26.26 1.65 -2.25
#